data_ad905572a4673ec8c06ec3affaa599f2
#
_entry.id   ad905572a4673ec8c06ec3affaa599f2
#
_cell.length_a   1.000
_cell.length_b   1.000
_cell.length_c   1.000
_cell.angle_alpha   90.00
_cell.angle_beta   90.00
_cell.angle_gamma   90.00
#
_symmetry.space_group_name_H-M   'P 1'
#
loop_
_entity.id
_entity.type
_entity.pdbx_description
1 polymer ?
#
loop_
_entity_poly.entity_id
_entity_poly.type
_entity_poly.pdbx_seq_one_letter_code
_entity_poly.pdbx_strand_id
1 'polypeptide(L)'
;MSNVDHPNHYNIPGRKECIDEMLEKFGAEKVKAFCELNAYKYRYRHEMKNGNEDLEKAEWYEKYKTSLEDAVWLTKEAYAELCYKASKWNEIDYISIMNIIPGTTIELGGIEMEIIDSAYPSADGKELGVLCLTKNILFEKSFDEGNNNNWEKSSLRKYLNGEYKESLNEELAGALIQFNRDLITDDGMKDYGTCVDLISLISEREYQDYREYISDKSDWWWTLTARSASRSHIARLVDTDGCFGSSYACNWHNGVSPLFLIKADTLVKIIQDKAESDEI
;
A
#
# COMPACT_ATOMS: atom_id res chain seq x y z
N MET A 1 -7.35 -15.04 -39.02
CA MET A 1 -7.17 -14.35 -37.73
C MET A 1 -7.71 -12.96 -37.94
N SER A 2 -8.67 -12.54 -37.14
CA SER A 2 -9.24 -11.21 -37.25
C SER A 2 -8.19 -10.16 -36.84
N ASN A 3 -8.17 -9.01 -37.53
CA ASN A 3 -7.26 -7.89 -37.19
C ASN A 3 -7.56 -7.26 -35.84
N VAL A 4 -8.49 -7.83 -35.08
CA VAL A 4 -8.99 -7.32 -33.80
C VAL A 4 -8.33 -8.03 -32.61
N ASP A 5 -8.11 -9.35 -32.69
CA ASP A 5 -7.63 -10.13 -31.54
C ASP A 5 -6.12 -9.97 -31.25
N HIS A 6 -5.28 -9.77 -32.28
CA HIS A 6 -3.85 -9.59 -32.11
C HIS A 6 -3.28 -8.78 -33.28
N PRO A 7 -3.48 -7.45 -33.33
CA PRO A 7 -2.98 -6.63 -34.43
C PRO A 7 -1.45 -6.68 -34.53
N ASN A 8 -0.92 -6.90 -35.74
CA ASN A 8 0.53 -7.06 -35.98
C ASN A 8 1.40 -5.92 -35.45
N HIS A 9 0.85 -4.71 -35.29
CA HIS A 9 1.59 -3.55 -34.77
C HIS A 9 1.73 -3.54 -33.24
N TYR A 10 1.02 -4.41 -32.52
CA TYR A 10 1.19 -4.64 -31.09
C TYR A 10 1.97 -5.93 -30.78
N ASN A 11 2.20 -6.79 -31.80
CA ASN A 11 2.92 -8.04 -31.73
C ASN A 11 4.32 -7.89 -32.33
N ILE A 12 5.27 -7.43 -31.53
CA ILE A 12 6.67 -7.34 -31.93
C ILE A 12 7.37 -8.68 -31.56
N PRO A 13 8.00 -9.38 -32.51
CA PRO A 13 8.70 -10.63 -32.20
C PRO A 13 9.69 -10.47 -31.05
N GLY A 14 9.53 -11.30 -30.01
CA GLY A 14 10.39 -11.27 -28.81
C GLY A 14 9.96 -10.25 -27.73
N ARG A 15 8.83 -9.57 -27.89
CA ARG A 15 8.21 -8.73 -26.84
C ARG A 15 6.84 -9.28 -26.44
N LYS A 16 6.43 -8.98 -25.22
CA LYS A 16 5.05 -9.18 -24.75
C LYS A 16 4.09 -8.25 -25.51
N GLU A 17 2.83 -8.58 -25.56
CA GLU A 17 1.82 -7.65 -26.05
C GLU A 17 1.77 -6.36 -25.23
N CYS A 18 1.44 -5.25 -25.89
CA CYS A 18 1.42 -3.94 -25.25
C CYS A 18 0.52 -3.91 -24.01
N ILE A 19 -0.63 -4.60 -24.04
CA ILE A 19 -1.57 -4.62 -22.92
C ILE A 19 -1.04 -5.43 -21.74
N ASP A 20 -0.26 -6.49 -22.00
CA ASP A 20 0.41 -7.27 -20.95
C ASP A 20 1.55 -6.48 -20.30
N GLU A 21 2.33 -5.73 -21.11
CA GLU A 21 3.31 -4.78 -20.58
C GLU A 21 2.65 -3.67 -19.75
N MET A 22 1.47 -3.20 -20.17
CA MET A 22 0.69 -2.21 -19.40
C MET A 22 0.21 -2.82 -18.07
N LEU A 23 -0.24 -4.07 -18.07
CA LEU A 23 -0.68 -4.77 -16.86
C LEU A 23 0.45 -4.90 -15.84
N GLU A 24 1.63 -5.31 -16.28
CA GLU A 24 2.83 -5.41 -15.43
C GLU A 24 3.29 -4.05 -14.90
N LYS A 25 3.24 -3.01 -15.74
CA LYS A 25 3.78 -1.69 -15.40
C LYS A 25 2.82 -0.82 -14.58
N PHE A 26 1.52 -0.96 -14.79
CA PHE A 26 0.52 -0.03 -14.26
C PHE A 26 -0.52 -0.69 -13.35
N GLY A 27 -0.52 -2.03 -13.26
CA GLY A 27 -1.46 -2.82 -12.46
C GLY A 27 -2.85 -2.98 -13.07
N ALA A 28 -3.61 -3.94 -12.54
CA ALA A 28 -4.90 -4.36 -13.10
C ALA A 28 -5.94 -3.24 -13.11
N GLU A 29 -6.04 -2.43 -12.07
CA GLU A 29 -7.05 -1.37 -11.97
C GLU A 29 -6.91 -0.31 -13.06
N LYS A 30 -5.69 0.12 -13.37
CA LYS A 30 -5.44 1.09 -14.45
C LYS A 30 -5.70 0.49 -15.82
N VAL A 31 -5.41 -0.79 -16.00
CA VAL A 31 -5.70 -1.51 -17.27
C VAL A 31 -7.20 -1.76 -17.43
N LYS A 32 -7.95 -2.07 -16.38
CA LYS A 32 -9.41 -2.13 -16.42
C LYS A 32 -10.02 -0.79 -16.84
N ALA A 33 -9.60 0.31 -16.24
CA ALA A 33 -10.06 1.66 -16.60
C ALA A 33 -9.71 1.98 -18.08
N PHE A 34 -8.50 1.63 -18.53
CA PHE A 34 -8.10 1.78 -19.94
C PHE A 34 -9.00 0.98 -20.88
N CYS A 35 -9.33 -0.28 -20.54
CA CYS A 35 -10.22 -1.12 -21.33
C CYS A 35 -11.62 -0.52 -21.40
N GLU A 36 -12.16 -0.04 -20.29
CA GLU A 36 -13.50 0.58 -20.25
C GLU A 36 -13.57 1.84 -21.13
N LEU A 37 -12.59 2.72 -21.03
CA LEU A 37 -12.51 3.93 -21.85
C LEU A 37 -12.36 3.60 -23.35
N ASN A 38 -11.60 2.57 -23.71
CA ASN A 38 -11.46 2.14 -25.10
C ASN A 38 -12.73 1.50 -25.62
N ALA A 39 -13.41 0.64 -24.85
CA ALA A 39 -14.69 0.05 -25.23
C ALA A 39 -15.72 1.15 -25.50
N TYR A 40 -15.84 2.13 -24.60
CA TYR A 40 -16.72 3.28 -24.79
C TYR A 40 -16.37 4.06 -26.06
N LYS A 41 -15.11 4.42 -26.26
CA LYS A 41 -14.63 5.14 -27.46
C LYS A 41 -14.99 4.42 -28.76
N TYR A 42 -14.81 3.11 -28.83
CA TYR A 42 -15.11 2.33 -30.02
C TYR A 42 -16.62 2.21 -30.28
N ARG A 43 -17.45 2.03 -29.25
CA ARG A 43 -18.92 2.06 -29.36
C ARG A 43 -19.44 3.44 -29.79
N TYR A 44 -18.82 4.52 -29.29
CA TYR A 44 -19.25 5.88 -29.64
C TYR A 44 -19.03 6.22 -31.12
N ARG A 45 -17.96 5.73 -31.73
CA ARG A 45 -17.57 6.15 -33.08
C ARG A 45 -17.92 5.15 -34.19
N HIS A 46 -18.44 3.98 -33.88
CA HIS A 46 -18.60 2.88 -34.85
C HIS A 46 -19.41 3.27 -36.09
N GLU A 47 -20.53 3.98 -35.94
CA GLU A 47 -21.36 4.41 -37.06
C GLU A 47 -20.65 5.39 -38.01
N MET A 48 -19.71 6.15 -37.54
CA MET A 48 -19.02 7.23 -38.28
C MET A 48 -17.66 6.80 -38.83
N LYS A 49 -17.15 5.61 -38.47
CA LYS A 49 -15.79 5.22 -38.84
C LYS A 49 -15.69 3.80 -39.39
N ASN A 50 -15.52 2.79 -38.54
CA ASN A 50 -15.19 1.41 -38.99
C ASN A 50 -16.32 0.40 -38.80
N GLY A 51 -17.53 0.84 -38.45
CA GLY A 51 -18.70 -0.03 -38.33
C GLY A 51 -18.46 -1.21 -37.37
N ASN A 52 -18.67 -2.43 -37.90
CA ASN A 52 -18.57 -3.67 -37.14
C ASN A 52 -17.16 -3.91 -36.56
N GLU A 53 -16.09 -3.47 -37.22
CA GLU A 53 -14.71 -3.61 -36.70
C GLU A 53 -14.51 -2.83 -35.39
N ASP A 54 -15.11 -1.63 -35.25
CA ASP A 54 -15.05 -0.87 -34.02
C ASP A 54 -15.90 -1.52 -32.91
N LEU A 55 -17.03 -2.17 -33.25
CA LEU A 55 -17.80 -2.96 -32.27
C LEU A 55 -17.04 -4.20 -31.80
N GLU A 56 -16.37 -4.93 -32.69
CA GLU A 56 -15.51 -6.06 -32.31
C GLU A 56 -14.37 -5.65 -31.40
N LYS A 57 -13.76 -4.47 -31.65
CA LYS A 57 -12.72 -3.90 -30.75
C LYS A 57 -13.31 -3.56 -29.38
N ALA A 58 -14.51 -2.99 -29.33
CA ALA A 58 -15.17 -2.70 -28.04
C ALA A 58 -15.41 -3.98 -27.24
N GLU A 59 -15.95 -5.02 -27.89
CA GLU A 59 -16.17 -6.34 -27.27
C GLU A 59 -14.88 -6.99 -26.78
N TRP A 60 -13.78 -6.85 -27.53
CA TRP A 60 -12.48 -7.36 -27.11
C TRP A 60 -12.01 -6.70 -25.80
N TYR A 61 -12.11 -5.35 -25.69
CA TYR A 61 -11.73 -4.65 -24.48
C TYR A 61 -12.64 -5.00 -23.28
N GLU A 62 -13.93 -5.21 -23.52
CA GLU A 62 -14.86 -5.65 -22.47
C GLU A 62 -14.53 -7.05 -21.97
N LYS A 63 -14.25 -8.00 -22.88
CA LYS A 63 -13.82 -9.36 -22.51
C LYS A 63 -12.50 -9.36 -21.75
N TYR A 64 -11.54 -8.54 -22.19
CA TYR A 64 -10.25 -8.44 -21.48
C TYR A 64 -10.44 -7.85 -20.08
N LYS A 65 -11.28 -6.80 -19.91
CA LYS A 65 -11.65 -6.26 -18.59
C LYS A 65 -12.25 -7.36 -17.69
N THR A 66 -13.23 -8.11 -18.21
CA THR A 66 -13.87 -9.21 -17.46
C THR A 66 -12.86 -10.30 -17.07
N SER A 67 -11.94 -10.66 -17.97
CA SER A 67 -10.89 -11.64 -17.63
C SER A 67 -9.97 -11.17 -16.51
N LEU A 68 -9.72 -9.87 -16.40
CA LEU A 68 -8.97 -9.30 -15.29
C LEU A 68 -9.79 -9.28 -13.98
N GLU A 69 -11.11 -9.11 -14.07
CA GLU A 69 -12.03 -9.24 -12.94
C GLU A 69 -12.10 -10.70 -12.46
N ASP A 70 -12.26 -11.64 -13.40
CA ASP A 70 -12.25 -13.07 -13.11
C ASP A 70 -10.89 -13.55 -12.54
N ALA A 71 -9.78 -13.02 -13.03
CA ALA A 71 -8.44 -13.33 -12.52
C ALA A 71 -8.24 -12.81 -11.07
N VAL A 72 -8.83 -11.66 -10.74
CA VAL A 72 -8.85 -11.14 -9.37
C VAL A 72 -9.71 -12.02 -8.45
N TRP A 73 -10.86 -12.52 -8.94
CA TRP A 73 -11.70 -13.47 -8.20
C TRP A 73 -11.01 -14.84 -8.05
N LEU A 74 -10.41 -15.36 -9.12
CA LEU A 74 -9.62 -16.60 -9.06
C LEU A 74 -8.41 -16.48 -8.13
N THR A 75 -7.78 -15.30 -8.03
CA THR A 75 -6.72 -15.05 -7.06
C THR A 75 -7.25 -14.97 -5.63
N LYS A 76 -8.42 -14.42 -5.38
CA LYS A 76 -9.04 -14.41 -4.03
C LYS A 76 -9.49 -15.81 -3.59
N GLU A 77 -10.14 -16.57 -4.47
CA GLU A 77 -10.56 -17.95 -4.18
C GLU A 77 -9.36 -18.92 -4.19
N ALA A 78 -8.45 -18.81 -5.16
CA ALA A 78 -7.22 -19.58 -5.17
C ALA A 78 -6.31 -19.21 -4.00
N TYR A 79 -6.30 -17.95 -3.58
CA TYR A 79 -5.58 -17.48 -2.39
C TYR A 79 -6.22 -18.04 -1.11
N ALA A 80 -7.55 -18.01 -0.98
CA ALA A 80 -8.26 -18.67 0.13
C ALA A 80 -8.04 -20.17 0.13
N GLU A 81 -8.02 -20.82 -1.04
CA GLU A 81 -7.71 -22.24 -1.20
C GLU A 81 -6.22 -22.54 -0.95
N LEU A 82 -5.30 -21.65 -1.34
CA LEU A 82 -3.87 -21.74 -1.00
C LEU A 82 -3.66 -21.56 0.51
N CYS A 83 -4.32 -20.61 1.13
CA CYS A 83 -4.30 -20.42 2.59
C CYS A 83 -4.89 -21.61 3.31
N TYR A 84 -5.99 -22.20 2.80
CA TYR A 84 -6.58 -23.42 3.34
C TYR A 84 -5.67 -24.65 3.14
N LYS A 85 -5.00 -24.75 1.99
CA LYS A 85 -4.00 -25.82 1.75
C LYS A 85 -2.73 -25.60 2.55
N ALA A 86 -2.25 -24.36 2.69
CA ALA A 86 -1.10 -24.02 3.51
C ALA A 86 -1.35 -24.27 4.99
N SER A 87 -2.58 -24.09 5.49
CA SER A 87 -2.94 -24.48 6.87
C SER A 87 -2.85 -25.98 7.14
N LYS A 88 -2.81 -26.81 6.08
CA LYS A 88 -2.60 -28.27 6.16
C LYS A 88 -1.18 -28.72 5.87
N TRP A 89 -0.31 -27.81 5.39
CA TRP A 89 1.10 -28.13 5.12
C TRP A 89 1.99 -27.42 6.12
N ASN A 90 2.54 -28.19 7.02
CA ASN A 90 3.48 -27.72 8.05
C ASN A 90 4.85 -27.23 7.51
N GLU A 91 4.98 -26.87 6.24
CA GLU A 91 6.31 -26.62 5.64
C GLU A 91 6.43 -25.55 4.53
N ILE A 92 5.50 -24.60 4.33
CA ILE A 92 5.81 -23.46 3.43
C ILE A 92 5.35 -22.17 4.09
N ASP A 93 6.29 -21.48 4.69
CA ASP A 93 6.00 -20.33 5.51
C ASP A 93 6.28 -18.98 4.83
N TYR A 94 6.85 -18.95 3.60
CA TYR A 94 7.28 -17.70 2.99
C TYR A 94 6.75 -17.50 1.57
N ILE A 95 6.17 -16.32 1.33
CA ILE A 95 5.67 -15.87 0.02
C ILE A 95 6.25 -14.50 -0.30
N SER A 96 6.46 -14.18 -1.58
CA SER A 96 6.84 -12.83 -1.99
C SER A 96 5.73 -11.83 -1.65
N ILE A 97 6.10 -10.76 -0.93
CA ILE A 97 5.16 -9.77 -0.39
C ILE A 97 4.32 -9.10 -1.48
N MET A 98 4.86 -8.93 -2.71
CA MET A 98 4.14 -8.34 -3.84
C MET A 98 2.91 -9.16 -4.29
N ASN A 99 2.86 -10.43 -3.93
CA ASN A 99 1.74 -11.33 -4.27
C ASN A 99 0.65 -11.36 -3.20
N ILE A 100 0.76 -10.51 -2.19
CA ILE A 100 -0.16 -10.46 -1.06
C ILE A 100 -1.05 -9.22 -1.19
N ILE A 101 -2.35 -9.41 -0.97
CA ILE A 101 -3.33 -8.32 -1.07
C ILE A 101 -3.31 -7.40 0.16
N PRO A 102 -3.64 -6.10 0.02
CA PRO A 102 -3.86 -5.21 1.16
C PRO A 102 -4.88 -5.77 2.16
N GLY A 103 -4.71 -5.45 3.44
CA GLY A 103 -5.50 -5.98 4.55
C GLY A 103 -4.96 -7.31 5.12
N THR A 104 -3.93 -7.90 4.51
CA THR A 104 -3.30 -9.12 5.02
C THR A 104 -2.26 -8.76 6.07
N THR A 105 -2.27 -9.50 7.19
CA THR A 105 -1.21 -9.43 8.21
C THR A 105 -0.05 -10.35 7.84
N ILE A 106 1.15 -9.81 7.89
CA ILE A 106 2.42 -10.52 7.65
C ILE A 106 3.37 -10.40 8.84
N GLU A 107 4.34 -11.28 8.92
CA GLU A 107 5.49 -11.17 9.82
C GLU A 107 6.78 -11.04 9.01
N LEU A 108 7.60 -10.08 9.35
CA LEU A 108 8.95 -9.91 8.82
C LEU A 108 9.90 -9.42 9.91
N GLY A 109 10.98 -10.14 10.13
CA GLY A 109 11.96 -9.80 11.15
C GLY A 109 11.43 -9.79 12.58
N GLY A 110 10.35 -10.54 12.87
CA GLY A 110 9.70 -10.61 14.19
C GLY A 110 8.67 -9.49 14.44
N ILE A 111 8.33 -8.71 13.42
CA ILE A 111 7.31 -7.64 13.51
C ILE A 111 6.10 -8.01 12.67
N GLU A 112 4.92 -8.00 13.31
CA GLU A 112 3.64 -8.15 12.60
C GLU A 112 3.23 -6.82 11.97
N MET A 113 2.87 -6.87 10.69
CA MET A 113 2.49 -5.70 9.89
C MET A 113 1.27 -5.99 9.03
N GLU A 114 0.47 -4.97 8.78
CA GLU A 114 -0.64 -4.99 7.82
C GLU A 114 -0.16 -4.37 6.51
N ILE A 115 -0.36 -5.07 5.40
CA ILE A 115 -0.14 -4.51 4.07
C ILE A 115 -1.26 -3.53 3.78
N ILE A 116 -0.91 -2.26 3.53
CA ILE A 116 -1.90 -1.22 3.25
C ILE A 116 -1.88 -0.74 1.80
N ASP A 117 -0.74 -0.89 1.10
CA ASP A 117 -0.62 -0.62 -0.35
C ASP A 117 0.42 -1.56 -0.96
N SER A 118 0.09 -2.23 -2.06
CA SER A 118 0.98 -3.19 -2.74
C SER A 118 1.82 -2.57 -3.86
N ALA A 119 1.71 -1.25 -4.13
CA ALA A 119 2.37 -0.59 -5.24
C ALA A 119 2.80 0.87 -4.94
N TYR A 120 3.32 1.11 -3.75
CA TYR A 120 3.75 2.44 -3.32
C TYR A 120 5.13 2.81 -3.90
N PRO A 121 5.31 4.04 -4.42
CA PRO A 121 6.56 4.43 -5.09
C PRO A 121 7.71 4.68 -4.11
N SER A 122 8.91 4.25 -4.49
CA SER A 122 10.17 4.63 -3.84
C SER A 122 10.45 6.13 -3.96
N ALA A 123 11.36 6.66 -3.15
CA ALA A 123 11.69 8.08 -3.13
C ALA A 123 12.22 8.61 -4.47
N ASP A 124 12.93 7.79 -5.23
CA ASP A 124 13.43 8.14 -6.56
C ASP A 124 12.48 7.77 -7.71
N GLY A 125 11.34 7.14 -7.40
CA GLY A 125 10.29 6.75 -8.33
C GLY A 125 10.68 5.62 -9.30
N LYS A 126 11.80 4.91 -9.07
CA LYS A 126 12.29 3.88 -9.99
C LYS A 126 11.74 2.50 -9.70
N GLU A 127 11.32 2.26 -8.48
CA GLU A 127 10.75 0.99 -8.05
C GLU A 127 9.46 1.19 -7.27
N LEU A 128 8.64 0.16 -7.24
CA LEU A 128 7.46 0.08 -6.37
C LEU A 128 7.78 -0.90 -5.25
N GLY A 129 7.37 -0.53 -4.05
CA GLY A 129 7.42 -1.39 -2.88
C GLY A 129 6.03 -1.62 -2.31
N VAL A 130 5.96 -2.42 -1.27
CA VAL A 130 4.75 -2.71 -0.51
C VAL A 130 4.77 -1.89 0.77
N LEU A 131 3.74 -1.06 0.97
CA LEU A 131 3.62 -0.21 2.15
C LEU A 131 2.96 -1.00 3.28
N CYS A 132 3.67 -1.10 4.41
CA CYS A 132 3.28 -1.90 5.55
C CYS A 132 3.24 -1.06 6.83
N LEU A 133 2.14 -1.12 7.55
CA LEU A 133 1.99 -0.50 8.87
C LEU A 133 2.06 -1.59 9.94
N THR A 134 2.79 -1.35 11.04
CA THR A 134 2.80 -2.32 12.15
C THR A 134 1.39 -2.55 12.67
N LYS A 135 1.00 -3.81 12.87
CA LYS A 135 -0.33 -4.19 13.35
C LYS A 135 -0.60 -3.63 14.75
N ASN A 136 0.41 -3.66 15.59
CA ASN A 136 0.33 -3.21 16.98
C ASN A 136 1.17 -1.94 17.20
N ILE A 137 0.86 -1.21 18.26
CA ILE A 137 1.77 -0.22 18.85
C ILE A 137 3.00 -0.97 19.36
N LEU A 138 4.19 -0.56 18.93
CA LEU A 138 5.41 -1.25 19.32
C LEU A 138 6.02 -0.69 20.63
N PHE A 139 5.86 0.60 20.85
CA PHE A 139 6.34 1.30 22.05
C PHE A 139 5.66 2.66 22.17
N GLU A 140 5.84 3.33 23.32
CA GLU A 140 5.41 4.71 23.56
C GLU A 140 6.62 5.65 23.48
N LYS A 141 6.44 6.81 22.85
CA LYS A 141 7.45 7.86 22.80
C LYS A 141 6.81 9.20 22.43
N SER A 142 7.41 10.31 22.89
CA SER A 142 7.03 11.64 22.42
C SER A 142 7.28 11.78 20.92
N PHE A 143 6.40 12.51 20.24
CA PHE A 143 6.62 12.90 18.85
C PHE A 143 7.90 13.75 18.73
N ASP A 144 8.06 14.72 19.62
CA ASP A 144 9.29 15.51 19.72
C ASP A 144 9.54 15.98 21.15
N GLU A 145 10.72 15.70 21.69
CA GLU A 145 11.13 16.11 23.04
C GLU A 145 11.16 17.64 23.22
N GLY A 146 11.44 18.38 22.13
CA GLY A 146 11.39 19.84 22.08
C GLY A 146 10.00 20.42 21.87
N ASN A 147 8.95 19.58 21.85
CA ASN A 147 7.56 19.96 21.64
C ASN A 147 7.30 20.66 20.30
N ASN A 148 7.92 20.15 19.21
CA ASN A 148 7.77 20.63 17.85
C ASN A 148 7.03 19.57 17.01
N ASN A 149 5.98 19.96 16.32
CA ASN A 149 5.17 19.06 15.50
C ASN A 149 5.66 18.88 14.06
N ASN A 150 6.81 19.46 13.69
CA ASN A 150 7.41 19.25 12.38
C ASN A 150 8.09 17.87 12.34
N TRP A 151 7.50 16.94 11.56
CA TRP A 151 8.01 15.59 11.44
C TRP A 151 9.48 15.52 11.00
N GLU A 152 9.88 16.30 10.00
CA GLU A 152 11.25 16.31 9.48
C GLU A 152 12.29 16.56 10.59
N LYS A 153 11.94 17.41 11.58
CA LYS A 153 12.83 17.85 12.65
C LYS A 153 12.63 17.07 13.94
N SER A 154 11.60 16.24 14.04
CA SER A 154 11.19 15.59 15.28
C SER A 154 12.24 14.61 15.80
N SER A 155 12.31 14.49 17.14
CA SER A 155 13.17 13.52 17.80
C SER A 155 12.72 12.08 17.53
N LEU A 156 11.41 11.84 17.33
CA LEU A 156 10.87 10.53 16.98
C LEU A 156 11.34 10.07 15.60
N ARG A 157 11.29 10.93 14.58
CA ARG A 157 11.82 10.60 13.25
C ARG A 157 13.31 10.26 13.30
N LYS A 158 14.09 11.05 14.03
CA LYS A 158 15.53 10.79 14.21
C LYS A 158 15.77 9.44 14.88
N TYR A 159 15.00 9.13 15.91
CA TYR A 159 15.05 7.84 16.59
C TYR A 159 14.71 6.69 15.66
N LEU A 160 13.59 6.79 14.92
CA LEU A 160 13.14 5.73 14.01
C LEU A 160 14.16 5.44 12.89
N ASN A 161 14.75 6.48 12.30
CA ASN A 161 15.73 6.34 11.21
C ASN A 161 17.19 6.19 11.69
N GLY A 162 17.41 6.22 13.02
CA GLY A 162 18.71 6.00 13.68
C GLY A 162 18.68 4.74 14.55
N GLU A 163 18.63 4.91 15.86
CA GLU A 163 18.77 3.84 16.86
C GLU A 163 17.76 2.70 16.64
N TYR A 164 16.49 3.01 16.35
CA TYR A 164 15.47 1.99 16.12
C TYR A 164 15.77 1.18 14.85
N LYS A 165 16.15 1.84 13.76
CA LYS A 165 16.58 1.16 12.52
C LYS A 165 17.76 0.22 12.76
N GLU A 166 18.73 0.64 13.57
CA GLU A 166 19.92 -0.17 13.92
C GLU A 166 19.56 -1.39 14.78
N SER A 167 18.44 -1.33 15.52
CA SER A 167 17.92 -2.44 16.32
C SER A 167 17.09 -3.45 15.54
N LEU A 168 16.72 -3.16 14.29
CA LEU A 168 15.93 -4.07 13.46
C LEU A 168 16.72 -5.33 13.12
N ASN A 169 15.98 -6.44 12.98
CA ASN A 169 16.53 -7.66 12.40
C ASN A 169 17.07 -7.40 11.00
N GLU A 170 18.18 -8.07 10.63
CA GLU A 170 18.85 -7.91 9.32
C GLU A 170 17.90 -8.16 8.13
N GLU A 171 16.95 -9.08 8.27
CA GLU A 171 15.96 -9.41 7.26
C GLU A 171 15.05 -8.21 6.94
N LEU A 172 14.44 -7.60 7.97
CA LEU A 172 13.62 -6.41 7.79
C LEU A 172 14.48 -5.21 7.36
N ALA A 173 15.61 -4.95 8.03
CA ALA A 173 16.47 -3.83 7.69
C ALA A 173 16.96 -3.86 6.23
N GLY A 174 17.28 -5.06 5.71
CA GLY A 174 17.71 -5.27 4.33
C GLY A 174 16.58 -5.13 3.29
N ALA A 175 15.33 -5.24 3.71
CA ALA A 175 14.15 -5.13 2.86
C ALA A 175 13.62 -3.70 2.71
N LEU A 176 14.07 -2.75 3.53
CA LEU A 176 13.53 -1.39 3.53
C LEU A 176 13.94 -0.59 2.29
N ILE A 177 12.99 0.22 1.78
CA ILE A 177 13.19 1.19 0.70
C ILE A 177 12.88 2.59 1.22
N GLN A 178 13.63 3.58 0.74
CA GLN A 178 13.32 4.98 1.01
C GLN A 178 12.06 5.42 0.25
N PHE A 179 11.22 6.23 0.89
CA PHE A 179 10.01 6.79 0.30
C PHE A 179 9.76 8.23 0.70
N ASN A 180 9.07 8.96 -0.15
CA ASN A 180 8.76 10.37 0.08
C ASN A 180 7.61 10.50 1.09
N ARG A 181 7.74 11.49 1.98
CA ARG A 181 6.71 11.88 2.94
C ARG A 181 6.28 13.31 2.67
N ASP A 182 4.99 13.52 2.44
CA ASP A 182 4.39 14.84 2.34
C ASP A 182 4.01 15.31 3.76
N LEU A 183 4.46 16.50 4.14
CA LEU A 183 4.29 17.05 5.48
C LEU A 183 3.20 18.14 5.51
N ILE A 184 2.19 18.00 4.64
CA ILE A 184 1.01 18.87 4.68
C ILE A 184 0.34 18.71 6.04
N THR A 185 0.09 19.84 6.70
CA THR A 185 -0.57 19.85 8.00
C THR A 185 -2.07 19.60 7.87
N ASP A 186 -2.74 19.22 8.96
CA ASP A 186 -4.19 18.97 9.00
C ASP A 186 -5.03 20.18 8.50
N ASP A 187 -4.57 21.40 8.76
CA ASP A 187 -5.19 22.62 8.24
C ASP A 187 -4.77 22.99 6.80
N GLY A 188 -4.04 22.10 6.11
CA GLY A 188 -3.67 22.21 4.70
C GLY A 188 -2.45 23.07 4.38
N MET A 189 -1.70 23.54 5.39
CA MET A 189 -0.47 24.32 5.20
C MET A 189 0.67 23.43 4.68
N LYS A 190 1.52 23.98 3.80
CA LYS A 190 2.64 23.27 3.15
C LYS A 190 4.02 23.73 3.62
N ASP A 191 4.07 24.46 4.74
CA ASP A 191 5.29 25.08 5.25
C ASP A 191 6.39 24.08 5.62
N TYR A 192 6.02 22.85 5.93
CA TYR A 192 6.97 21.81 6.31
C TYR A 192 7.55 21.04 5.11
N GLY A 193 6.98 21.23 3.91
CA GLY A 193 7.48 20.62 2.67
C GLY A 193 7.36 19.11 2.62
N THR A 194 8.46 18.46 2.27
CA THR A 194 8.57 17.00 2.13
C THR A 194 9.88 16.50 2.73
N CYS A 195 9.92 15.24 3.14
CA CYS A 195 11.17 14.57 3.51
C CYS A 195 11.21 13.14 2.94
N VAL A 196 12.37 12.49 3.08
CA VAL A 196 12.57 11.08 2.68
C VAL A 196 12.88 10.27 3.92
N ASP A 197 12.14 9.19 4.12
CA ASP A 197 12.30 8.28 5.25
C ASP A 197 12.57 6.84 4.77
N LEU A 198 13.24 6.05 5.62
CA LEU A 198 13.22 4.59 5.57
C LEU A 198 12.13 4.03 6.48
N ILE A 199 11.92 4.69 7.61
CA ILE A 199 10.90 4.35 8.61
C ILE A 199 10.16 5.63 8.96
N SER A 200 8.85 5.61 8.81
CA SER A 200 8.00 6.78 9.03
C SER A 200 6.83 6.47 9.97
N LEU A 201 5.94 7.42 10.12
CA LEU A 201 4.57 7.21 10.60
C LEU A 201 3.61 7.40 9.41
N ILE A 202 2.41 6.88 9.53
CA ILE A 202 1.34 7.16 8.57
C ILE A 202 0.88 8.62 8.69
N SER A 203 0.48 9.26 7.59
CA SER A 203 -0.22 10.54 7.64
C SER A 203 -1.72 10.34 7.89
N GLU A 204 -2.44 11.37 8.34
CA GLU A 204 -3.91 11.31 8.45
C GLU A 204 -4.57 10.97 7.12
N ARG A 205 -4.06 11.53 6.01
CA ARG A 205 -4.59 11.27 4.69
C ARG A 205 -4.41 9.81 4.28
N GLU A 206 -3.22 9.27 4.43
CA GLU A 206 -2.98 7.84 4.16
C GLU A 206 -3.83 6.94 5.06
N TYR A 207 -3.99 7.31 6.33
CA TYR A 207 -4.86 6.57 7.22
C TYR A 207 -6.32 6.57 6.73
N GLN A 208 -6.83 7.69 6.22
CA GLN A 208 -8.17 7.76 5.63
C GLN A 208 -8.28 6.93 4.34
N ASP A 209 -7.26 7.05 3.46
CA ASP A 209 -7.24 6.36 2.17
C ASP A 209 -7.13 4.82 2.33
N TYR A 210 -6.45 4.35 3.38
CA TYR A 210 -6.19 2.92 3.64
C TYR A 210 -6.95 2.37 4.86
N ARG A 211 -7.92 3.10 5.41
CA ARG A 211 -8.60 2.74 6.66
C ARG A 211 -9.15 1.32 6.70
N GLU A 212 -9.66 0.83 5.59
CA GLU A 212 -10.23 -0.53 5.47
C GLU A 212 -9.21 -1.66 5.67
N TYR A 213 -7.90 -1.34 5.54
CA TYR A 213 -6.79 -2.30 5.68
C TYR A 213 -6.06 -2.19 7.02
N ILE A 214 -6.49 -1.27 7.88
CA ILE A 214 -5.82 -0.96 9.16
C ILE A 214 -6.72 -1.34 10.32
N SER A 215 -6.25 -2.24 11.17
CA SER A 215 -6.94 -2.62 12.41
C SER A 215 -6.86 -1.50 13.46
N ASP A 216 -7.89 -1.41 14.29
CA ASP A 216 -7.86 -0.53 15.46
C ASP A 216 -6.77 -0.97 16.43
N LYS A 217 -6.10 0.00 17.07
CA LYS A 217 -5.00 -0.26 17.98
C LYS A 217 -5.42 -0.10 19.43
N SER A 218 -4.67 -0.70 20.32
CA SER A 218 -4.98 -0.79 21.75
C SER A 218 -4.92 0.53 22.53
N ASP A 219 -4.31 1.57 21.96
CA ASP A 219 -4.15 2.88 22.59
C ASP A 219 -4.00 3.98 21.51
N TRP A 220 -3.93 5.23 21.92
CA TRP A 220 -3.71 6.40 21.08
C TRP A 220 -2.30 6.38 20.49
N TRP A 221 -2.18 6.62 19.20
CA TRP A 221 -0.89 6.52 18.50
C TRP A 221 -0.69 7.64 17.48
N TRP A 222 0.59 8.03 17.31
CA TRP A 222 0.97 9.15 16.48
C TRP A 222 0.76 8.89 14.98
N THR A 223 0.25 9.93 14.29
CA THR A 223 0.49 10.13 12.85
C THR A 223 1.67 11.08 12.65
N LEU A 224 2.24 11.16 11.43
CA LEU A 224 3.25 12.18 11.13
C LEU A 224 2.64 13.58 10.96
N THR A 225 1.30 13.70 10.87
CA THR A 225 0.62 14.94 10.50
C THR A 225 0.67 15.95 11.66
N ALA A 226 1.18 17.12 11.38
CA ALA A 226 1.08 18.25 12.28
C ALA A 226 -0.33 18.85 12.24
N ARG A 227 -0.87 19.30 13.36
CA ARG A 227 -2.16 19.97 13.37
C ARG A 227 -2.14 21.29 12.56
N SER A 228 -1.07 22.07 12.71
CA SER A 228 -0.86 23.34 12.01
C SER A 228 0.59 23.77 12.15
N ALA A 229 1.16 24.39 11.15
CA ALA A 229 2.48 25.01 11.25
C ALA A 229 2.48 26.24 12.16
N SER A 230 1.35 26.94 12.28
CA SER A 230 1.18 28.09 13.18
C SER A 230 1.03 27.68 14.67
N ARG A 231 0.69 26.42 14.93
CA ARG A 231 0.60 25.82 16.28
C ARG A 231 1.57 24.66 16.39
N SER A 232 2.84 24.96 16.27
CA SER A 232 3.95 24.01 16.10
C SER A 232 4.21 23.02 17.26
N HIS A 233 3.35 22.99 18.26
CA HIS A 233 3.46 22.14 19.44
C HIS A 233 2.38 21.03 19.51
N ILE A 234 1.49 20.91 18.51
CA ILE A 234 0.39 19.92 18.50
C ILE A 234 0.53 19.03 17.26
N ALA A 235 0.69 17.73 17.46
CA ALA A 235 0.66 16.71 16.44
C ALA A 235 -0.66 15.94 16.46
N ARG A 236 -0.99 15.29 15.35
CA ARG A 236 -2.20 14.50 15.19
C ARG A 236 -1.94 13.04 15.56
N LEU A 237 -2.99 12.37 15.99
CA LEU A 237 -2.97 10.97 16.37
C LEU A 237 -4.31 10.32 16.05
N VAL A 238 -4.33 9.00 16.11
CA VAL A 238 -5.52 8.16 16.00
C VAL A 238 -5.80 7.58 17.38
N ASP A 239 -7.06 7.57 17.80
CA ASP A 239 -7.51 6.96 19.05
C ASP A 239 -7.90 5.48 18.90
N THR A 240 -8.36 4.86 19.97
CA THR A 240 -8.75 3.45 20.02
C THR A 240 -9.96 3.11 19.14
N ASP A 241 -10.78 4.09 18.79
CA ASP A 241 -11.98 3.92 17.95
C ASP A 241 -11.69 4.27 16.48
N GLY A 242 -10.40 4.57 16.15
CA GLY A 242 -9.98 4.96 14.81
C GLY A 242 -10.31 6.41 14.46
N CYS A 243 -10.69 7.25 15.43
CA CYS A 243 -10.95 8.66 15.22
C CYS A 243 -9.67 9.51 15.38
N PHE A 244 -9.65 10.66 14.71
CA PHE A 244 -8.52 11.58 14.83
C PHE A 244 -8.60 12.43 16.10
N GLY A 245 -7.50 12.44 16.83
CA GLY A 245 -7.26 13.29 17.99
C GLY A 245 -6.05 14.20 17.81
N SER A 246 -5.66 14.88 18.88
CA SER A 246 -4.47 15.73 18.90
C SER A 246 -3.84 15.71 20.29
N SER A 247 -2.52 15.76 20.32
CA SER A 247 -1.77 15.86 21.57
C SER A 247 -0.57 16.82 21.43
N TYR A 248 -0.05 17.28 22.56
CA TYR A 248 1.22 17.99 22.57
C TYR A 248 2.33 17.06 22.09
N ALA A 249 3.19 17.55 21.21
CA ALA A 249 4.27 16.76 20.60
C ALA A 249 5.25 16.18 21.65
N CYS A 250 5.37 16.80 22.80
CA CYS A 250 6.21 16.30 23.91
C CYS A 250 5.53 15.24 24.80
N ASN A 251 4.26 14.89 24.56
CA ASN A 251 3.58 13.84 25.30
C ASN A 251 4.21 12.48 24.98
N TRP A 252 4.75 11.79 25.98
CA TRP A 252 5.50 10.54 25.80
C TRP A 252 4.65 9.27 25.97
N HIS A 253 3.37 9.41 26.33
CA HIS A 253 2.45 8.28 26.53
C HIS A 253 1.74 7.82 25.25
N ASN A 254 1.92 8.51 24.12
CA ASN A 254 1.26 8.07 22.89
C ASN A 254 2.08 7.01 22.18
N GLY A 255 1.38 6.06 21.59
CA GLY A 255 1.92 4.91 20.90
C GLY A 255 2.63 5.26 19.59
N VAL A 256 3.57 4.44 19.23
CA VAL A 256 4.29 4.51 17.96
C VAL A 256 4.02 3.23 17.17
N SER A 257 3.45 3.40 15.98
CA SER A 257 3.20 2.35 15.00
C SER A 257 3.97 2.71 13.72
N PRO A 258 5.18 2.17 13.55
CA PRO A 258 6.02 2.47 12.39
C PRO A 258 5.41 2.02 11.05
N LEU A 259 5.66 2.83 10.02
CA LEU A 259 5.33 2.60 8.63
C LEU A 259 6.61 2.30 7.84
N PHE A 260 6.58 1.23 7.05
CA PHE A 260 7.69 0.75 6.24
C PHE A 260 7.31 0.65 4.78
N LEU A 261 8.24 0.97 3.89
CA LEU A 261 8.17 0.56 2.49
C LEU A 261 9.13 -0.60 2.28
N ILE A 262 8.61 -1.76 1.87
CA ILE A 262 9.33 -3.03 1.74
C ILE A 262 9.50 -3.38 0.27
N LYS A 263 10.69 -3.90 -0.11
CA LYS A 263 10.98 -4.38 -1.46
C LYS A 263 9.96 -5.45 -1.90
N ALA A 264 9.49 -5.34 -3.12
CA ALA A 264 8.43 -6.18 -3.67
C ALA A 264 8.79 -7.68 -3.76
N ASP A 265 10.06 -8.01 -3.85
CA ASP A 265 10.57 -9.39 -3.92
C ASP A 265 10.88 -10.01 -2.55
N THR A 266 10.65 -9.27 -1.45
CA THR A 266 10.90 -9.76 -0.09
C THR A 266 9.98 -10.94 0.23
N LEU A 267 10.56 -11.99 0.80
CA LEU A 267 9.81 -13.14 1.29
C LEU A 267 9.31 -12.88 2.71
N VAL A 268 8.03 -13.09 2.94
CA VAL A 268 7.37 -12.84 4.24
C VAL A 268 6.50 -14.01 4.65
N LYS A 269 6.23 -14.12 5.94
CA LYS A 269 5.29 -15.08 6.53
C LYS A 269 3.92 -14.42 6.68
N ILE A 270 2.86 -15.11 6.22
CA ILE A 270 1.49 -14.66 6.44
C ILE A 270 1.03 -15.11 7.83
N ILE A 271 0.52 -14.16 8.60
CA ILE A 271 -0.16 -14.43 9.87
C ILE A 271 -1.65 -14.64 9.57
N GLN A 272 -2.14 -15.84 9.81
CA GLN A 272 -3.56 -16.10 9.80
C GLN A 272 -4.16 -15.61 11.12
N ASP A 273 -5.06 -14.62 11.05
CA ASP A 273 -5.89 -14.32 12.20
C ASP A 273 -6.69 -15.60 12.51
N LYS A 274 -6.53 -16.15 13.71
CA LYS A 274 -7.35 -17.25 14.16
C LYS A 274 -8.78 -16.77 14.10
N ALA A 275 -9.56 -17.27 13.12
CA ALA A 275 -10.99 -17.13 13.15
C ALA A 275 -11.43 -17.56 14.55
N GLU A 276 -12.10 -16.69 15.29
CA GLU A 276 -12.82 -17.07 16.49
C GLU A 276 -13.67 -18.26 16.10
N SER A 277 -13.29 -19.44 16.61
CA SER A 277 -14.14 -20.61 16.49
C SER A 277 -15.37 -20.30 17.34
N ASP A 278 -16.40 -19.80 16.67
CA ASP A 278 -17.73 -19.73 17.25
C ASP A 278 -18.07 -21.13 17.77
N GLU A 279 -18.12 -21.25 19.08
CA GLU A 279 -18.79 -22.34 19.74
C GLU A 279 -20.27 -22.28 19.33
N ILE A 280 -20.68 -23.28 18.53
CA ILE A 280 -22.09 -23.62 18.33
C ILE A 280 -22.45 -24.70 19.34
#